data_e6e802c469ef954a73fe9a8f6740b91b
#
_entry.id   e6e802c469ef954a73fe9a8f6740b91b
#
_cell.length_a   1.000
_cell.length_b   1.000
_cell.length_c   1.000
_cell.angle_alpha   90.00
_cell.angle_beta   90.00
_cell.angle_gamma   90.00
#
_symmetry.space_group_name_H-M   'P 1'
#
loop_
_entity.id
_entity.type
_entity.pdbx_description
1 polymer ?
#
loop_
_entity_poly.entity_id
_entity_poly.type
_entity_poly.pdbx_seq_one_letter_code
_entity_poly.pdbx_strand_id
1 'polypeptide(L)'
;NYGVTHTIRHVLVNDNEKDLLLSCYKFDCRSCGNTKLKRVISLGYQPLANNLLNKKDEKCELYPLEVNYCDRCHNCQLSVAVNPKKMFSNYLYTSSTSKSFREHFVNAANKYIKDFKLNKKKSYIIDIGSNDGVALKPFKNLGFKKILGVEPAKNLAKLANKNKIKTFNGFLEKSNLSKIKKDADLILASNVFAHSDKLKEMAECMFKLLSKNGTLIIEVQYLLNTLKDLSFDNIYHE
;
A
#
# COMPACT_ATOMS: atom_id res chain seq x y z
N ASN A 1 -1.13 -16.88 23.09
CA ASN A 1 0.36 -16.98 23.08
C ASN A 1 0.91 -18.34 22.63
N TYR A 2 0.14 -19.45 22.67
CA TYR A 2 0.64 -20.79 22.33
C TYR A 2 0.91 -21.00 20.84
N GLY A 3 0.22 -20.32 19.95
CA GLY A 3 0.37 -20.52 18.51
C GLY A 3 1.67 -19.96 17.92
N VAL A 4 2.09 -18.76 18.36
CA VAL A 4 3.27 -18.09 17.83
C VAL A 4 4.57 -18.79 18.22
N THR A 5 4.67 -19.22 19.48
CA THR A 5 5.84 -19.97 19.96
C THR A 5 5.98 -21.34 19.30
N HIS A 6 4.87 -21.99 18.90
CA HIS A 6 4.91 -23.30 18.24
C HIS A 6 5.38 -23.18 16.78
N THR A 7 4.91 -22.15 16.06
CA THR A 7 5.29 -21.91 14.66
C THR A 7 6.78 -21.55 14.53
N ILE A 8 7.32 -20.75 15.47
CA ILE A 8 8.73 -20.37 15.48
C ILE A 8 9.66 -21.57 15.83
N ARG A 9 9.20 -22.54 16.63
CA ARG A 9 10.01 -23.71 17.01
C ARG A 9 10.30 -24.68 15.87
N HIS A 10 9.50 -24.70 14.82
CA HIS A 10 9.68 -25.61 13.68
C HIS A 10 10.59 -25.03 12.56
N VAL A 11 10.93 -23.75 12.61
CA VAL A 11 11.92 -23.15 11.74
C VAL A 11 13.22 -23.05 12.52
N LEU A 12 14.29 -23.69 12.04
CA LEU A 12 15.65 -23.55 12.58
C LEU A 12 16.16 -22.13 12.30
N VAL A 13 15.72 -21.18 13.13
CA VAL A 13 16.09 -19.76 13.04
C VAL A 13 17.06 -19.50 14.18
N ASN A 14 18.14 -18.81 13.94
CA ASN A 14 19.03 -18.34 15.00
C ASN A 14 18.31 -17.27 15.85
N ASP A 15 18.86 -16.92 17.02
CA ASP A 15 18.17 -16.03 17.96
C ASP A 15 17.94 -14.63 17.38
N ASN A 16 18.85 -14.09 16.56
CA ASN A 16 18.67 -12.82 15.87
C ASN A 16 17.52 -12.85 14.86
N GLU A 17 17.33 -13.96 14.16
CA GLU A 17 16.21 -14.15 13.22
C GLU A 17 14.88 -14.28 13.96
N LYS A 18 14.86 -14.93 15.16
CA LYS A 18 13.66 -14.99 16.02
C LYS A 18 13.23 -13.61 16.47
N ASP A 19 14.16 -12.77 16.94
CA ASP A 19 13.86 -11.41 17.39
C ASP A 19 13.34 -10.55 16.23
N LEU A 20 13.93 -10.67 15.05
CA LEU A 20 13.47 -10.00 13.85
C LEU A 20 12.03 -10.43 13.49
N LEU A 21 11.76 -11.72 13.47
CA LEU A 21 10.42 -12.26 13.18
C LEU A 21 9.41 -11.80 14.23
N LEU A 22 9.74 -11.88 15.52
CA LEU A 22 8.86 -11.43 16.59
C LEU A 22 8.51 -9.94 16.48
N SER A 23 9.45 -9.10 16.08
CA SER A 23 9.22 -7.67 15.86
C SER A 23 8.25 -7.36 14.72
N CYS A 24 8.11 -8.28 13.77
CA CYS A 24 7.18 -8.14 12.64
C CYS A 24 5.77 -8.63 12.95
N TYR A 25 5.56 -9.50 13.97
CA TYR A 25 4.24 -10.05 14.28
C TYR A 25 3.26 -8.99 14.77
N LYS A 26 2.01 -9.13 14.35
CA LYS A 26 0.87 -8.29 14.76
C LYS A 26 -0.11 -9.10 15.59
N PHE A 27 -0.13 -8.81 16.86
CA PHE A 27 -0.94 -9.51 17.85
C PHE A 27 -2.35 -8.92 18.03
N ASP A 28 -2.55 -7.72 17.46
CA ASP A 28 -3.80 -6.99 17.53
C ASP A 28 -4.31 -6.61 16.14
N CYS A 29 -5.59 -6.36 16.04
CA CYS A 29 -6.23 -5.90 14.82
C CYS A 29 -5.82 -4.47 14.49
N ARG A 30 -5.19 -4.26 13.33
CA ARG A 30 -4.73 -2.93 12.86
C ARG A 30 -5.86 -1.92 12.69
N SER A 31 -7.10 -2.40 12.52
CA SER A 31 -8.28 -1.55 12.37
C SER A 31 -8.88 -1.16 13.71
N CYS A 32 -9.18 -2.12 14.60
CA CYS A 32 -9.96 -1.87 15.82
C CYS A 32 -9.23 -2.16 17.15
N GLY A 33 -7.97 -2.64 17.12
CA GLY A 33 -7.18 -2.96 18.30
C GLY A 33 -7.61 -4.22 19.06
N ASN A 34 -8.51 -5.05 18.49
CA ASN A 34 -8.90 -6.31 19.13
C ASN A 34 -7.73 -7.30 19.15
N THR A 35 -7.44 -7.88 20.32
CA THR A 35 -6.34 -8.85 20.49
C THR A 35 -6.75 -10.30 20.19
N LYS A 36 -8.05 -10.56 20.01
CA LYS A 36 -8.57 -11.89 19.65
C LYS A 36 -8.65 -12.00 18.12
N LEU A 37 -7.58 -12.49 17.52
CA LEU A 37 -7.52 -12.77 16.09
C LEU A 37 -7.54 -14.27 15.84
N LYS A 38 -8.20 -14.71 14.77
CA LYS A 38 -8.26 -16.10 14.32
C LYS A 38 -7.46 -16.25 13.02
N ARG A 39 -6.47 -17.13 13.01
CA ARG A 39 -5.78 -17.49 11.76
C ARG A 39 -6.72 -18.30 10.89
N VAL A 40 -6.95 -17.82 9.68
CA VAL A 40 -7.88 -18.43 8.70
C VAL A 40 -7.17 -19.02 7.48
N ILE A 41 -5.97 -18.50 7.15
CA ILE A 41 -5.14 -19.01 6.05
C ILE A 41 -3.70 -19.09 6.55
N SER A 42 -2.96 -20.14 6.13
CA SER A 42 -1.52 -20.24 6.30
C SER A 42 -0.92 -20.81 5.01
N LEU A 43 -0.06 -20.05 4.37
CA LEU A 43 0.69 -20.42 3.17
C LEU A 43 2.16 -20.76 3.49
N GLY A 44 2.46 -20.99 4.78
CA GLY A 44 3.80 -21.29 5.25
C GLY A 44 4.73 -20.09 5.26
N TYR A 45 6.03 -20.36 5.18
CA TYR A 45 7.07 -19.33 5.11
C TYR A 45 7.40 -19.02 3.65
N GLN A 46 7.33 -17.74 3.29
CA GLN A 46 7.54 -17.28 1.93
C GLN A 46 8.55 -16.12 1.90
N PRO A 47 9.34 -15.99 0.82
CA PRO A 47 10.15 -14.80 0.59
C PRO A 47 9.24 -13.59 0.30
N LEU A 48 9.80 -12.38 0.46
CA LEU A 48 9.10 -11.17 0.04
C LEU A 48 8.94 -11.16 -1.48
N ALA A 49 7.74 -10.85 -1.96
CA ALA A 49 7.49 -10.59 -3.37
C ALA A 49 8.38 -9.43 -3.85
N ASN A 50 8.74 -9.42 -5.12
CA ASN A 50 9.61 -8.40 -5.73
C ASN A 50 11.03 -8.27 -5.15
N ASN A 51 11.44 -9.09 -4.19
CA ASN A 51 12.80 -9.17 -3.68
C ASN A 51 13.61 -10.21 -4.46
N LEU A 52 13.89 -9.90 -5.73
CA LEU A 52 14.60 -10.81 -6.63
C LEU A 52 16.07 -10.98 -6.20
N LEU A 53 16.53 -12.24 -6.16
CA LEU A 53 17.90 -12.57 -5.84
C LEU A 53 18.83 -12.24 -7.03
N ASN A 54 20.01 -11.72 -6.72
CA ASN A 54 21.00 -11.39 -7.74
C ASN A 54 21.86 -12.61 -8.11
N LYS A 55 21.95 -13.60 -7.21
CA LYS A 55 22.74 -14.83 -7.38
C LYS A 55 21.93 -16.05 -6.95
N LYS A 56 22.19 -17.20 -7.59
CA LYS A 56 21.48 -18.47 -7.31
C LYS A 56 21.59 -18.92 -5.84
N ASP A 57 22.74 -18.70 -5.23
CA ASP A 57 23.04 -19.18 -3.86
C ASP A 57 22.85 -18.07 -2.79
N GLU A 58 22.24 -16.95 -3.16
CA GLU A 58 21.93 -15.87 -2.24
C GLU A 58 20.80 -16.31 -1.29
N LYS A 59 21.02 -16.15 0.01
CA LYS A 59 19.99 -16.45 1.02
C LYS A 59 18.93 -15.36 1.01
N CYS A 60 17.67 -15.75 0.99
CA CYS A 60 16.56 -14.83 1.18
C CYS A 60 15.93 -15.00 2.57
N GLU A 61 15.45 -13.91 3.12
CA GLU A 61 14.66 -13.95 4.34
C GLU A 61 13.27 -14.49 4.05
N LEU A 62 12.79 -15.36 4.93
CA LEU A 62 11.46 -15.96 4.86
C LEU A 62 10.60 -15.41 5.98
N TYR A 63 9.37 -15.06 5.67
CA TYR A 63 8.37 -14.57 6.61
C TYR A 63 7.12 -15.45 6.57
N PRO A 64 6.41 -15.66 7.70
CA PRO A 64 5.16 -16.39 7.69
C PRO A 64 4.13 -15.63 6.85
N LEU A 65 3.52 -16.32 5.89
CA LEU A 65 2.44 -15.78 5.06
C LEU A 65 1.12 -16.33 5.54
N GLU A 66 0.52 -15.65 6.48
CA GLU A 66 -0.69 -16.07 7.18
C GLU A 66 -1.69 -14.92 7.23
N VAL A 67 -2.98 -15.25 7.10
CA VAL A 67 -4.08 -14.28 7.21
C VAL A 67 -4.83 -14.54 8.51
N ASN A 68 -4.98 -13.49 9.30
CA ASN A 68 -5.75 -13.44 10.52
C ASN A 68 -7.05 -12.66 10.29
N TYR A 69 -8.15 -13.17 10.85
CA TYR A 69 -9.48 -12.58 10.84
C TYR A 69 -9.82 -12.01 12.22
N CYS A 70 -10.42 -10.85 12.26
CA CYS A 70 -10.92 -10.20 13.47
C CYS A 70 -12.44 -10.33 13.57
N ASP A 71 -12.94 -11.08 14.56
CA ASP A 71 -14.39 -11.27 14.77
C ASP A 71 -15.12 -9.96 15.13
N ARG A 72 -14.39 -8.95 15.66
CA ARG A 72 -15.00 -7.71 16.12
C ARG A 72 -15.34 -6.74 14.99
N CYS A 73 -14.47 -6.61 14.01
CA CYS A 73 -14.63 -5.63 12.92
C CYS A 73 -14.52 -6.24 11.51
N HIS A 74 -14.42 -7.56 11.43
CA HIS A 74 -14.34 -8.33 10.18
C HIS A 74 -13.14 -7.99 9.28
N ASN A 75 -12.12 -7.32 9.86
CA ASN A 75 -10.87 -7.07 9.15
C ASN A 75 -10.07 -8.37 8.98
N CYS A 76 -9.57 -8.60 7.77
CA CYS A 76 -8.55 -9.61 7.49
C CYS A 76 -7.20 -8.93 7.33
N GLN A 77 -6.18 -9.47 7.97
CA GLN A 77 -4.83 -8.91 7.95
C GLN A 77 -3.78 -10.00 7.95
N LEU A 78 -2.60 -9.71 7.43
CA LEU A 78 -1.44 -10.59 7.59
C LEU A 78 -1.02 -10.67 9.07
N SER A 79 -0.51 -11.84 9.48
CA SER A 79 0.03 -12.05 10.83
C SER A 79 1.31 -11.25 11.10
N VAL A 80 2.00 -10.85 10.05
CA VAL A 80 3.22 -10.04 10.12
C VAL A 80 3.09 -8.75 9.33
N ALA A 81 3.87 -7.74 9.71
CA ALA A 81 4.10 -6.54 8.91
C ALA A 81 5.61 -6.31 8.78
N VAL A 82 6.12 -6.55 7.60
CA VAL A 82 7.52 -6.31 7.29
C VAL A 82 7.77 -4.80 7.20
N ASN A 83 8.97 -4.37 7.60
CA ASN A 83 9.31 -2.95 7.55
C ASN A 83 9.08 -2.36 6.15
N PRO A 84 8.18 -1.39 5.98
CA PRO A 84 7.84 -0.83 4.68
C PRO A 84 9.03 -0.19 3.95
N LYS A 85 10.03 0.31 4.68
CA LYS A 85 11.25 0.82 4.04
C LYS A 85 12.03 -0.28 3.32
N LYS A 86 11.98 -1.52 3.84
CA LYS A 86 12.65 -2.66 3.22
C LYS A 86 11.95 -3.06 1.91
N MET A 87 10.62 -2.98 1.87
CA MET A 87 9.83 -3.37 0.70
C MET A 87 9.72 -2.26 -0.35
N PHE A 88 9.54 -1.01 0.07
CA PHE A 88 9.10 0.08 -0.81
C PHE A 88 10.12 1.19 -1.05
N SER A 89 11.35 1.15 -0.48
CA SER A 89 12.34 2.22 -0.74
C SER A 89 12.90 2.21 -2.17
N ASN A 90 12.95 1.02 -2.78
CA ASN A 90 13.31 0.83 -4.18
C ASN A 90 12.40 -0.28 -4.74
N TYR A 91 11.37 0.11 -5.46
CA TYR A 91 10.33 -0.82 -5.88
C TYR A 91 10.42 -1.11 -7.37
N LEU A 92 10.46 -2.39 -7.75
CA LEU A 92 10.73 -2.80 -9.13
C LEU A 92 9.51 -2.70 -10.04
N TYR A 93 8.31 -2.84 -9.49
CA TYR A 93 7.08 -2.82 -10.28
C TYR A 93 6.72 -1.40 -10.72
N THR A 94 6.64 -1.19 -12.03
CA THR A 94 6.21 0.08 -12.65
C THR A 94 4.79 -0.06 -13.19
N SER A 95 3.84 0.63 -12.57
CA SER A 95 2.40 0.46 -12.85
C SER A 95 2.02 0.82 -14.29
N SER A 96 2.70 1.78 -14.92
CA SER A 96 2.41 2.18 -16.30
C SER A 96 2.81 1.16 -17.35
N THR A 97 3.46 0.06 -17.01
CA THR A 97 3.78 -1.03 -17.97
C THR A 97 2.53 -1.76 -18.44
N SER A 98 1.53 -1.95 -17.56
CA SER A 98 0.27 -2.58 -17.90
C SER A 98 -0.64 -1.67 -18.74
N LYS A 99 -1.09 -2.15 -19.91
CA LYS A 99 -2.04 -1.44 -20.78
C LYS A 99 -3.40 -1.27 -20.10
N SER A 100 -3.94 -2.36 -19.54
CA SER A 100 -5.23 -2.36 -18.85
C SER A 100 -5.24 -1.41 -17.66
N PHE A 101 -4.13 -1.32 -16.91
CA PHE A 101 -4.02 -0.41 -15.78
C PHE A 101 -4.01 1.07 -16.23
N ARG A 102 -3.31 1.39 -17.33
CA ARG A 102 -3.37 2.73 -17.92
C ARG A 102 -4.78 3.12 -18.38
N GLU A 103 -5.49 2.20 -19.05
CA GLU A 103 -6.86 2.41 -19.51
C GLU A 103 -7.84 2.58 -18.34
N HIS A 104 -7.68 1.79 -17.27
CA HIS A 104 -8.42 1.93 -16.02
C HIS A 104 -8.31 3.36 -15.47
N PHE A 105 -7.11 3.90 -15.31
CA PHE A 105 -6.93 5.24 -14.78
C PHE A 105 -7.41 6.37 -15.72
N VAL A 106 -7.37 6.16 -17.03
CA VAL A 106 -7.99 7.11 -17.97
C VAL A 106 -9.51 7.17 -17.76
N ASN A 107 -10.15 6.01 -17.66
CA ASN A 107 -11.58 5.92 -17.42
C ASN A 107 -11.98 6.46 -16.05
N ALA A 108 -11.22 6.09 -15.00
CA ALA A 108 -11.41 6.57 -13.65
C ALA A 108 -11.29 8.11 -13.56
N ALA A 109 -10.26 8.69 -14.16
CA ALA A 109 -10.07 10.15 -14.17
C ALA A 109 -11.26 10.88 -14.82
N ASN A 110 -11.73 10.41 -15.98
CA ASN A 110 -12.88 10.99 -16.66
C ASN A 110 -14.15 10.91 -15.79
N LYS A 111 -14.37 9.75 -15.14
CA LYS A 111 -15.50 9.56 -14.22
C LYS A 111 -15.38 10.52 -13.02
N TYR A 112 -14.24 10.60 -12.35
CA TYR A 112 -14.05 11.45 -11.17
C TYR A 112 -14.19 12.94 -11.47
N ILE A 113 -13.69 13.38 -12.64
CA ILE A 113 -13.85 14.77 -13.09
C ILE A 113 -15.33 15.14 -13.21
N LYS A 114 -16.15 14.25 -13.79
CA LYS A 114 -17.60 14.44 -13.94
C LYS A 114 -18.30 14.37 -12.58
N ASP A 115 -18.10 13.31 -11.83
CA ASP A 115 -18.84 13.01 -10.59
C ASP A 115 -18.59 14.05 -9.50
N PHE A 116 -17.33 14.51 -9.38
CA PHE A 116 -16.93 15.49 -8.36
C PHE A 116 -16.79 16.91 -8.91
N LYS A 117 -17.22 17.15 -10.16
CA LYS A 117 -17.21 18.48 -10.81
C LYS A 117 -15.84 19.19 -10.71
N LEU A 118 -14.76 18.42 -10.93
CA LEU A 118 -13.40 18.93 -10.78
C LEU A 118 -13.06 19.99 -11.85
N ASN A 119 -12.45 21.08 -11.42
CA ASN A 119 -12.04 22.20 -12.27
C ASN A 119 -10.55 22.15 -12.59
N LYS A 120 -10.17 22.15 -13.86
CA LYS A 120 -8.78 22.03 -14.33
C LYS A 120 -7.83 23.10 -13.78
N LYS A 121 -8.32 24.31 -13.50
CA LYS A 121 -7.50 25.43 -12.99
C LYS A 121 -7.47 25.51 -11.47
N LYS A 122 -8.54 25.11 -10.79
CA LYS A 122 -8.74 25.28 -9.34
C LYS A 122 -8.44 24.01 -8.56
N SER A 123 -8.99 22.87 -8.99
CA SER A 123 -8.93 21.63 -8.22
C SER A 123 -7.52 21.09 -8.03
N TYR A 124 -7.24 20.64 -6.81
CA TYR A 124 -5.99 20.04 -6.40
C TYR A 124 -6.19 18.54 -6.15
N ILE A 125 -5.37 17.72 -6.81
CA ILE A 125 -5.48 16.25 -6.79
C ILE A 125 -4.19 15.67 -6.21
N ILE A 126 -4.33 14.78 -5.24
CA ILE A 126 -3.20 14.02 -4.67
C ILE A 126 -3.41 12.53 -4.97
N ASP A 127 -2.34 11.84 -5.31
CA ASP A 127 -2.30 10.38 -5.45
C ASP A 127 -1.28 9.81 -4.45
N ILE A 128 -1.76 8.93 -3.56
CA ILE A 128 -0.95 8.29 -2.52
C ILE A 128 -0.49 6.92 -3.03
N GLY A 129 0.82 6.62 -2.90
CA GLY A 129 1.44 5.47 -3.54
C GLY A 129 1.43 5.63 -5.06
N SER A 130 1.79 6.83 -5.53
CA SER A 130 1.56 7.25 -6.91
C SER A 130 2.39 6.50 -7.94
N ASN A 131 3.32 5.63 -7.51
CA ASN A 131 4.22 4.88 -8.38
C ASN A 131 4.91 5.82 -9.40
N ASP A 132 4.88 5.52 -10.67
CA ASP A 132 5.45 6.35 -11.73
C ASP A 132 4.50 7.48 -12.22
N GLY A 133 3.40 7.73 -11.49
CA GLY A 133 2.41 8.75 -11.77
C GLY A 133 1.29 8.31 -12.72
N VAL A 134 1.09 7.01 -12.88
CA VAL A 134 0.11 6.46 -13.83
C VAL A 134 -1.30 6.99 -13.63
N ALA A 135 -1.78 7.13 -12.37
CA ALA A 135 -3.11 7.65 -12.07
C ALA A 135 -3.23 9.17 -12.27
N LEU A 136 -2.14 9.93 -12.09
CA LEU A 136 -2.12 11.38 -12.29
C LEU A 136 -1.93 11.81 -13.74
N LYS A 137 -1.34 10.93 -14.57
CA LYS A 137 -1.07 11.24 -15.99
C LYS A 137 -2.32 11.63 -16.80
N PRO A 138 -3.47 10.95 -16.66
CA PRO A 138 -4.72 11.37 -17.30
C PRO A 138 -5.16 12.79 -16.93
N PHE A 139 -5.13 13.13 -15.65
CA PHE A 139 -5.47 14.48 -15.18
C PHE A 139 -4.53 15.54 -15.78
N LYS A 140 -3.23 15.26 -15.80
CA LYS A 140 -2.25 16.14 -16.43
C LYS A 140 -2.55 16.36 -17.91
N ASN A 141 -2.82 15.28 -18.66
CA ASN A 141 -3.12 15.34 -20.08
C ASN A 141 -4.39 16.15 -20.38
N LEU A 142 -5.36 16.11 -19.46
CA LEU A 142 -6.58 16.92 -19.52
C LEU A 142 -6.40 18.37 -19.07
N GLY A 143 -5.18 18.78 -18.67
CA GLY A 143 -4.83 20.16 -18.37
C GLY A 143 -4.94 20.56 -16.90
N PHE A 144 -5.07 19.62 -15.97
CA PHE A 144 -5.00 19.91 -14.53
C PHE A 144 -3.59 20.37 -14.15
N LYS A 145 -3.50 21.51 -13.45
CA LYS A 145 -2.23 22.14 -13.06
C LYS A 145 -1.78 21.78 -11.65
N LYS A 146 -2.72 21.47 -10.76
CA LYS A 146 -2.46 21.20 -9.34
C LYS A 146 -2.62 19.70 -9.08
N ILE A 147 -1.57 18.94 -9.39
CA ILE A 147 -1.49 17.49 -9.13
C ILE A 147 -0.22 17.19 -8.34
N LEU A 148 -0.27 16.24 -7.44
CA LEU A 148 0.86 15.82 -6.62
C LEU A 148 0.81 14.30 -6.37
N GLY A 149 1.89 13.59 -6.68
CA GLY A 149 2.12 12.23 -6.24
C GLY A 149 2.82 12.19 -4.88
N VAL A 150 2.54 11.18 -4.09
CA VAL A 150 3.26 10.83 -2.86
C VAL A 150 3.76 9.40 -3.02
N GLU A 151 5.09 9.20 -3.11
CA GLU A 151 5.67 7.90 -3.47
C GLU A 151 6.93 7.62 -2.65
N PRO A 152 6.97 6.54 -1.84
CA PRO A 152 8.14 6.21 -1.05
C PRO A 152 9.30 5.67 -1.88
N ALA A 153 9.06 4.97 -2.99
CA ALA A 153 10.10 4.40 -3.83
C ALA A 153 10.85 5.50 -4.60
N LYS A 154 12.14 5.67 -4.26
CA LYS A 154 12.99 6.72 -4.83
C LYS A 154 13.11 6.62 -6.35
N ASN A 155 13.24 5.41 -6.89
CA ASN A 155 13.33 5.16 -8.32
C ASN A 155 12.05 5.59 -9.06
N LEU A 156 10.87 5.25 -8.52
CA LEU A 156 9.57 5.57 -9.10
C LEU A 156 9.24 7.05 -8.98
N ALA A 157 9.45 7.66 -7.82
CA ALA A 157 9.28 9.10 -7.65
C ALA A 157 10.18 9.90 -8.61
N LYS A 158 11.43 9.47 -8.84
CA LYS A 158 12.33 10.05 -9.84
C LYS A 158 11.77 9.92 -11.25
N LEU A 159 11.22 8.74 -11.60
CA LEU A 159 10.60 8.50 -12.91
C LEU A 159 9.37 9.39 -13.14
N ALA A 160 8.47 9.49 -12.15
CA ALA A 160 7.30 10.36 -12.20
C ALA A 160 7.69 11.83 -12.40
N ASN A 161 8.68 12.33 -11.66
CA ASN A 161 9.19 13.70 -11.80
C ASN A 161 9.84 13.92 -13.17
N LYS A 162 10.59 12.95 -13.72
CA LYS A 162 11.12 13.00 -15.10
C LYS A 162 9.99 13.14 -16.12
N ASN A 163 8.86 12.49 -15.89
CA ASN A 163 7.64 12.58 -16.70
C ASN A 163 6.81 13.85 -16.40
N LYS A 164 7.38 14.81 -15.65
CA LYS A 164 6.77 16.09 -15.28
C LYS A 164 5.49 15.90 -14.44
N ILE A 165 5.39 14.85 -13.66
CA ILE A 165 4.37 14.62 -12.62
C ILE A 165 5.05 14.90 -11.29
N LYS A 166 4.76 16.08 -10.70
CA LYS A 166 5.34 16.47 -9.41
C LYS A 166 5.03 15.40 -8.37
N THR A 167 6.09 14.82 -7.77
CA THR A 167 5.97 13.73 -6.81
C THR A 167 6.87 14.00 -5.61
N PHE A 168 6.29 13.96 -4.43
CA PHE A 168 7.00 13.98 -3.15
C PHE A 168 7.54 12.56 -2.88
N ASN A 169 8.84 12.44 -2.68
CA ASN A 169 9.44 11.15 -2.34
C ASN A 169 9.41 10.93 -0.82
N GLY A 170 8.54 10.08 -0.36
CA GLY A 170 8.37 9.72 1.05
C GLY A 170 7.05 9.01 1.33
N PHE A 171 6.97 8.41 2.51
CA PHE A 171 5.74 7.80 3.00
C PHE A 171 4.73 8.87 3.44
N LEU A 172 3.43 8.56 3.30
CA LEU A 172 2.39 9.35 3.92
C LEU A 172 2.30 9.02 5.41
N GLU A 173 2.93 9.84 6.21
CA GLU A 173 3.00 9.71 7.68
C GLU A 173 2.95 11.09 8.34
N LYS A 174 2.66 11.15 9.64
CA LYS A 174 2.50 12.43 10.38
C LYS A 174 3.73 13.34 10.25
N SER A 175 4.93 12.77 10.26
CA SER A 175 6.21 13.49 10.14
C SER A 175 6.40 14.20 8.78
N ASN A 176 5.71 13.75 7.74
CA ASN A 176 5.81 14.30 6.39
C ASN A 176 4.65 15.23 5.99
N LEU A 177 3.58 15.30 6.80
CA LEU A 177 2.39 16.10 6.45
C LEU A 177 2.68 17.57 6.20
N SER A 178 3.63 18.17 6.94
CA SER A 178 4.01 19.58 6.76
C SER A 178 4.65 19.88 5.40
N LYS A 179 5.17 18.85 4.72
CA LYS A 179 5.80 18.95 3.40
C LYS A 179 4.81 18.80 2.24
N ILE A 180 3.57 18.40 2.54
CA ILE A 180 2.51 18.16 1.56
C ILE A 180 1.47 19.26 1.72
N LYS A 181 1.16 19.94 0.60
CA LYS A 181 0.13 20.97 0.61
C LYS A 181 -1.23 20.35 0.93
N LYS A 182 -1.98 20.99 1.83
CA LYS A 182 -3.36 20.64 2.19
C LYS A 182 -4.37 21.18 1.17
N ASP A 183 -5.64 20.95 1.47
CA ASP A 183 -6.82 21.41 0.72
C ASP A 183 -6.97 20.71 -0.64
N ALA A 184 -6.74 19.38 -0.65
CA ALA A 184 -6.99 18.57 -1.83
C ALA A 184 -8.49 18.38 -2.08
N ASP A 185 -8.94 18.63 -3.30
CA ASP A 185 -10.31 18.36 -3.73
C ASP A 185 -10.54 16.87 -4.03
N LEU A 186 -9.48 16.16 -4.42
CA LEU A 186 -9.49 14.72 -4.63
C LEU A 186 -8.21 14.09 -4.12
N ILE A 187 -8.34 13.04 -3.32
CA ILE A 187 -7.23 12.15 -2.97
C ILE A 187 -7.52 10.77 -3.51
N LEU A 188 -6.57 10.19 -4.21
CA LEU A 188 -6.57 8.82 -4.69
C LEU A 188 -5.63 7.97 -3.82
N ALA A 189 -6.01 6.74 -3.53
CA ALA A 189 -5.18 5.75 -2.86
C ALA A 189 -5.50 4.36 -3.45
N SER A 190 -4.94 4.09 -4.64
CA SER A 190 -5.23 2.86 -5.39
C SER A 190 -4.17 1.80 -5.10
N ASN A 191 -4.60 0.67 -4.53
CA ASN A 191 -3.76 -0.47 -4.16
C ASN A 191 -2.58 -0.08 -3.25
N VAL A 192 -2.81 0.81 -2.29
CA VAL A 192 -1.80 1.26 -1.32
C VAL A 192 -2.31 1.24 0.13
N PHE A 193 -3.60 1.52 0.36
CA PHE A 193 -4.15 1.60 1.71
C PHE A 193 -4.03 0.27 2.46
N ALA A 194 -4.30 -0.86 1.76
CA ALA A 194 -4.19 -2.20 2.33
C ALA A 194 -2.75 -2.58 2.73
N HIS A 195 -1.73 -1.96 2.12
CA HIS A 195 -0.31 -2.21 2.41
C HIS A 195 0.21 -1.45 3.64
N SER A 196 -0.62 -0.59 4.25
CA SER A 196 -0.20 0.18 5.41
C SER A 196 -0.26 -0.65 6.69
N ASP A 197 0.86 -0.74 7.40
CA ASP A 197 0.88 -1.28 8.77
C ASP A 197 0.13 -0.37 9.75
N LYS A 198 0.08 0.95 9.46
CA LYS A 198 -0.53 1.98 10.29
C LYS A 198 -1.80 2.54 9.65
N LEU A 199 -2.82 1.69 9.41
CA LEU A 199 -4.06 2.06 8.72
C LEU A 199 -4.70 3.34 9.27
N LYS A 200 -4.82 3.43 10.60
CA LYS A 200 -5.43 4.58 11.27
C LYS A 200 -4.63 5.87 11.03
N GLU A 201 -3.30 5.82 11.19
CA GLU A 201 -2.44 6.98 10.94
C GLU A 201 -2.54 7.43 9.49
N MET A 202 -2.52 6.49 8.53
CA MET A 202 -2.64 6.80 7.11
C MET A 202 -3.99 7.45 6.78
N ALA A 203 -5.09 6.92 7.33
CA ALA A 203 -6.42 7.51 7.18
C ALA A 203 -6.50 8.94 7.76
N GLU A 204 -5.96 9.16 8.97
CA GLU A 204 -5.86 10.48 9.58
C GLU A 204 -5.04 11.46 8.74
N CYS A 205 -3.94 11.00 8.14
CA CYS A 205 -3.11 11.80 7.26
C CYS A 205 -3.87 12.21 5.99
N MET A 206 -4.55 11.27 5.32
CA MET A 206 -5.38 11.57 4.15
C MET A 206 -6.50 12.55 4.50
N PHE A 207 -7.19 12.35 5.62
CA PHE A 207 -8.24 13.26 6.09
C PHE A 207 -7.71 14.69 6.30
N LYS A 208 -6.52 14.84 6.90
CA LYS A 208 -5.89 16.17 7.13
C LYS A 208 -5.43 16.86 5.85
N LEU A 209 -5.25 16.13 4.76
CA LEU A 209 -4.87 16.68 3.45
C LEU A 209 -6.09 17.11 2.62
N LEU A 210 -7.29 16.58 2.92
CA LEU A 210 -8.52 16.93 2.21
C LEU A 210 -8.96 18.37 2.51
N SER A 211 -9.53 19.01 1.51
CA SER A 211 -10.33 20.22 1.70
C SER A 211 -11.67 19.88 2.38
N LYS A 212 -12.38 20.90 2.86
CA LYS A 212 -13.70 20.74 3.54
C LYS A 212 -14.69 19.90 2.72
N ASN A 213 -14.67 20.02 1.41
CA ASN A 213 -15.55 19.31 0.47
C ASN A 213 -14.77 18.31 -0.42
N GLY A 214 -13.56 17.97 -0.02
CA GLY A 214 -12.71 17.04 -0.76
C GLY A 214 -13.21 15.60 -0.67
N THR A 215 -12.90 14.82 -1.70
CA THR A 215 -13.27 13.42 -1.80
C THR A 215 -12.03 12.54 -1.70
N LEU A 216 -12.11 11.45 -0.93
CA LEU A 216 -11.13 10.39 -0.87
C LEU A 216 -11.65 9.17 -1.62
N ILE A 217 -10.88 8.67 -2.58
CA ILE A 217 -11.13 7.41 -3.28
C ILE A 217 -10.07 6.39 -2.86
N ILE A 218 -10.53 5.29 -2.31
CA ILE A 218 -9.67 4.14 -1.96
C ILE A 218 -10.07 2.97 -2.86
N GLU A 219 -9.09 2.42 -3.56
CA GLU A 219 -9.23 1.20 -4.34
C GLU A 219 -8.33 0.12 -3.73
N VAL A 220 -8.92 -1.01 -3.38
CA VAL A 220 -8.21 -2.14 -2.76
C VAL A 220 -8.71 -3.46 -3.34
N GLN A 221 -7.88 -4.49 -3.25
CA GLN A 221 -8.26 -5.84 -3.60
C GLN A 221 -9.40 -6.34 -2.70
N TYR A 222 -10.37 -7.03 -3.29
CA TYR A 222 -11.51 -7.59 -2.57
C TYR A 222 -11.25 -9.04 -2.19
N LEU A 223 -10.88 -9.27 -0.94
CA LEU A 223 -10.48 -10.59 -0.43
C LEU A 223 -11.52 -11.68 -0.68
N LEU A 224 -12.82 -11.36 -0.65
CA LEU A 224 -13.86 -12.36 -0.90
C LEU A 224 -13.77 -12.97 -2.31
N ASN A 225 -13.37 -12.20 -3.32
CA ASN A 225 -13.13 -12.74 -4.66
C ASN A 225 -11.88 -13.65 -4.66
N THR A 226 -10.80 -13.23 -4.00
CA THR A 226 -9.59 -14.07 -3.82
C THR A 226 -9.92 -15.43 -3.23
N LEU A 227 -10.83 -15.46 -2.23
CA LEU A 227 -11.27 -16.71 -1.60
C LEU A 227 -12.18 -17.54 -2.51
N LYS A 228 -13.13 -16.91 -3.21
CA LYS A 228 -14.05 -17.61 -4.12
C LYS A 228 -13.35 -18.21 -5.33
N ASP A 229 -12.39 -17.47 -5.89
CA ASP A 229 -11.67 -17.84 -7.09
C ASP A 229 -10.42 -18.68 -6.78
N LEU A 230 -10.17 -18.99 -5.48
CA LEU A 230 -9.00 -19.71 -4.96
C LEU A 230 -7.66 -19.11 -5.46
N SER A 231 -7.63 -17.81 -5.73
CA SER A 231 -6.46 -17.09 -6.26
C SER A 231 -5.51 -16.66 -5.12
N PHE A 232 -5.02 -17.64 -4.36
CA PHE A 232 -4.16 -17.42 -3.18
C PHE A 232 -2.78 -16.85 -3.53
N ASP A 233 -2.35 -16.96 -4.79
CA ASP A 233 -1.17 -16.31 -5.35
C ASP A 233 -1.23 -14.77 -5.30
N ASN A 234 -2.42 -14.21 -5.06
CA ASN A 234 -2.61 -12.79 -4.80
C ASN A 234 -2.37 -12.38 -3.32
N ILE A 235 -2.05 -13.34 -2.45
CA ILE A 235 -1.72 -13.07 -1.04
C ILE A 235 -0.20 -13.05 -0.90
N TYR A 236 0.38 -11.93 -0.53
CA TYR A 236 1.81 -11.74 -0.27
C TYR A 236 2.02 -10.63 0.78
N HIS A 237 3.26 -10.38 1.21
CA HIS A 237 3.57 -9.55 2.39
C HIS A 237 3.43 -8.03 2.20
N GLU A 238 3.05 -7.57 1.02
CA GLU A 238 2.80 -6.14 0.75
C GLU A 238 1.47 -5.65 1.34
#